data_339d6160fdc72f8b32df38b04f23deed
#
_entry.id   339d6160fdc72f8b32df38b04f23deed
#
_cell.length_a   1.000
_cell.length_b   1.000
_cell.length_c   1.000
_cell.angle_alpha   90.00
_cell.angle_beta   90.00
_cell.angle_gamma   90.00
#
_symmetry.space_group_name_H-M   'P 1'
#
loop_
_entity.id
_entity.type
_entity.pdbx_description
1 polymer ?
#
loop_
_entity_poly.entity_id
_entity_poly.type
_entity_poly.pdbx_seq_one_letter_code
_entity_poly.pdbx_strand_id
1 'polypeptide(L)'
;MAKAELFQKDIPKEERVFYYESEEDEPIKTKEQERKEKVSLPEGYEYIPKSWQTRLKSRLMFLAFWVFGHWYEKCYWKAKFHGREKLKKARGTGYVMYCNHTNPFHDVFGPALAADRRIYTVISPVNLKLPKIGPILPMIGGVPLGVTKDEKKAMNEAVDTRLVKQKKCLVIYPEAHVWPYYTGIHKFPAGDKSFKYAARNNVPIFTMTTTYHRSHKKGQERPRMEVYIDGPFYPDAKLSDEENRAKLAEEAYNSMVEMSKHNSYEYFKYIKKAKKK
;
A
#
# COMPACT_ATOMS: atom_id res chain seq x y z
N MET A 1 -10.76 20.02 8.59
CA MET A 1 -9.28 20.00 8.52
C MET A 1 -8.87 19.52 7.13
N ALA A 2 -7.90 20.16 6.47
CA ALA A 2 -7.43 19.65 5.19
C ALA A 2 -6.73 18.29 5.40
N LYS A 3 -7.04 17.30 4.54
CA LYS A 3 -6.57 15.89 4.70
C LYS A 3 -5.05 15.74 4.87
N ALA A 4 -4.28 16.61 4.21
CA ALA A 4 -2.82 16.62 4.33
C ALA A 4 -2.34 17.07 5.73
N GLU A 5 -3.08 17.94 6.40
CA GLU A 5 -2.70 18.47 7.71
C GLU A 5 -2.68 17.41 8.80
N LEU A 6 -3.54 16.38 8.69
CA LEU A 6 -3.57 15.24 9.63
C LEU A 6 -2.20 14.54 9.77
N PHE A 7 -1.36 14.61 8.73
CA PHE A 7 -0.07 13.91 8.70
C PHE A 7 1.14 14.84 8.79
N GLN A 8 0.93 16.16 8.66
CA GLN A 8 2.01 17.13 8.59
C GLN A 8 2.18 17.96 9.88
N LYS A 9 1.10 18.11 10.65
CA LYS A 9 1.09 18.90 11.88
C LYS A 9 0.73 18.04 13.08
N ASP A 10 1.08 18.51 14.28
CA ASP A 10 0.53 17.94 15.52
C ASP A 10 -0.95 18.35 15.63
N ILE A 11 -1.81 17.36 15.82
CA ILE A 11 -3.25 17.56 15.98
C ILE A 11 -3.57 17.71 17.45
N PRO A 12 -4.42 18.66 17.86
CA PRO A 12 -4.90 18.76 19.24
C PRO A 12 -5.54 17.46 19.72
N LYS A 13 -5.37 17.11 21.00
CA LYS A 13 -5.85 15.82 21.55
C LYS A 13 -7.35 15.62 21.41
N GLU A 14 -8.10 16.69 21.57
CA GLU A 14 -9.56 16.74 21.42
C GLU A 14 -10.03 16.44 20.00
N GLU A 15 -9.19 16.66 18.99
CA GLU A 15 -9.49 16.40 17.59
C GLU A 15 -9.03 15.01 17.12
N ARG A 16 -8.43 14.20 18.01
CA ARG A 16 -7.87 12.88 17.67
C ARG A 16 -8.86 11.73 17.86
N VAL A 17 -10.13 11.97 17.67
CA VAL A 17 -11.16 10.93 17.79
C VAL A 17 -11.91 10.79 16.48
N PHE A 18 -11.86 9.59 15.90
CA PHE A 18 -12.66 9.22 14.75
C PHE A 18 -13.80 8.30 15.14
N TYR A 19 -15.02 8.67 14.75
CA TYR A 19 -16.18 7.81 14.88
C TYR A 19 -16.47 7.12 13.56
N TYR A 20 -16.69 5.82 13.57
CA TYR A 20 -16.99 5.03 12.38
C TYR A 20 -18.15 4.07 12.62
N GLU A 21 -18.82 3.65 11.57
CA GLU A 21 -19.96 2.73 11.63
C GLU A 21 -19.60 1.34 11.09
N SER A 22 -18.77 1.31 10.07
CA SER A 22 -18.27 0.09 9.43
C SER A 22 -16.76 0.15 9.22
N GLU A 23 -16.11 -1.01 9.19
CA GLU A 23 -14.69 -1.13 8.80
C GLU A 23 -14.46 -0.82 7.31
N GLU A 24 -15.54 -0.74 6.53
CA GLU A 24 -15.53 -0.29 5.13
C GLU A 24 -15.66 1.24 5.01
N ASP A 25 -15.81 1.96 6.13
CA ASP A 25 -15.82 3.41 6.10
C ASP A 25 -14.46 3.93 5.64
N GLU A 26 -14.50 5.04 4.94
CA GLU A 26 -13.30 5.74 4.49
C GLU A 26 -13.16 7.03 5.28
N PRO A 27 -12.35 7.04 6.37
CA PRO A 27 -12.18 8.23 7.23
C PRO A 27 -11.65 9.42 6.45
N ILE A 28 -10.90 9.16 5.38
CA ILE A 28 -10.36 10.19 4.49
C ILE A 28 -10.82 9.94 3.07
N LYS A 29 -11.86 10.67 2.63
CA LYS A 29 -12.31 10.66 1.23
C LYS A 29 -11.72 11.84 0.48
N THR A 30 -11.29 11.62 -0.77
CA THR A 30 -11.01 12.73 -1.68
C THR A 30 -12.34 13.31 -2.19
N LYS A 31 -12.33 14.54 -2.72
CA LYS A 31 -13.55 15.14 -3.31
C LYS A 31 -14.11 14.29 -4.45
N GLU A 32 -13.23 13.64 -5.21
CA GLU A 32 -13.58 12.75 -6.32
C GLU A 32 -14.21 11.45 -5.82
N GLN A 33 -13.70 10.89 -4.70
CA GLN A 33 -14.27 9.73 -4.03
C GLN A 33 -15.64 10.08 -3.40
N GLU A 34 -15.78 11.27 -2.82
CA GLU A 34 -17.06 11.75 -2.29
C GLU A 34 -18.13 11.83 -3.39
N ARG A 35 -17.75 12.22 -4.61
CA ARG A 35 -18.65 12.31 -5.76
C ARG A 35 -19.01 10.95 -6.36
N LYS A 36 -18.39 9.84 -5.91
CA LYS A 36 -18.56 8.48 -6.47
C LYS A 36 -18.39 8.45 -8.00
N GLU A 37 -17.53 9.29 -8.52
CA GLU A 37 -17.30 9.37 -9.97
C GLU A 37 -16.71 8.07 -10.50
N LYS A 38 -17.35 7.49 -11.51
CA LYS A 38 -16.75 6.42 -12.30
C LYS A 38 -15.62 7.02 -13.13
N VAL A 39 -14.39 6.73 -12.75
CA VAL A 39 -13.20 7.21 -13.45
C VAL A 39 -12.73 6.12 -14.40
N SER A 40 -12.84 6.35 -15.69
CA SER A 40 -12.20 5.54 -16.73
C SER A 40 -10.70 5.85 -16.82
N LEU A 41 -9.92 4.90 -17.29
CA LEU A 41 -8.54 5.16 -17.67
C LEU A 41 -8.48 6.03 -18.93
N PRO A 42 -7.38 6.77 -19.14
CA PRO A 42 -7.15 7.45 -20.41
C PRO A 42 -7.23 6.46 -21.58
N GLU A 43 -7.78 6.92 -22.71
CA GLU A 43 -7.82 6.10 -23.92
C GLU A 43 -6.41 5.62 -24.32
N GLY A 44 -6.29 4.35 -24.69
CA GLY A 44 -5.00 3.75 -25.05
C GLY A 44 -4.01 3.59 -23.89
N TYR A 45 -4.47 3.56 -22.63
CA TYR A 45 -3.60 3.44 -21.47
C TYR A 45 -2.71 2.19 -21.54
N GLU A 46 -1.40 2.42 -21.52
CA GLU A 46 -0.39 1.35 -21.56
C GLU A 46 0.10 1.01 -20.15
N TYR A 47 -0.28 -0.13 -19.59
CA TYR A 47 0.24 -0.61 -18.30
C TYR A 47 1.75 -0.89 -18.36
N ILE A 48 2.27 -1.31 -19.49
CA ILE A 48 3.71 -1.47 -19.75
C ILE A 48 4.06 -0.57 -20.94
N PRO A 49 4.82 0.51 -20.73
CA PRO A 49 5.22 1.41 -21.82
C PRO A 49 5.97 0.68 -22.94
N LYS A 50 5.53 0.84 -24.19
CA LYS A 50 6.17 0.26 -25.37
C LYS A 50 7.41 1.05 -25.78
N SER A 51 7.32 2.39 -25.72
CA SER A 51 8.42 3.28 -26.11
C SER A 51 9.61 3.20 -25.15
N TRP A 52 10.81 3.15 -25.68
CA TRP A 52 12.03 3.16 -24.89
C TRP A 52 12.24 4.49 -24.17
N GLN A 53 11.82 5.62 -24.77
CA GLN A 53 11.91 6.96 -24.16
C GLN A 53 11.03 7.02 -22.90
N THR A 54 9.79 6.52 -22.99
CA THR A 54 8.88 6.47 -21.84
C THR A 54 9.44 5.57 -20.73
N ARG A 55 10.05 4.45 -21.10
CA ARG A 55 10.71 3.56 -20.14
C ARG A 55 11.90 4.23 -19.45
N LEU A 56 12.73 4.96 -20.20
CA LEU A 56 13.86 5.71 -19.64
C LEU A 56 13.37 6.82 -18.71
N LYS A 57 12.41 7.64 -19.16
CA LYS A 57 11.79 8.70 -18.33
C LYS A 57 11.23 8.13 -17.03
N SER A 58 10.54 7.00 -17.12
CA SER A 58 9.98 6.32 -15.95
C SER A 58 11.07 5.81 -14.97
N ARG A 59 12.22 5.36 -15.49
CA ARG A 59 13.37 4.96 -14.64
C ARG A 59 13.98 6.15 -13.91
N LEU A 60 14.21 7.25 -14.62
CA LEU A 60 14.76 8.47 -14.04
C LEU A 60 13.81 9.08 -13.00
N MET A 61 12.52 9.11 -13.33
CA MET A 61 11.50 9.61 -12.40
C MET A 61 11.41 8.74 -11.15
N PHE A 62 11.47 7.41 -11.29
CA PHE A 62 11.48 6.50 -10.14
C PHE A 62 12.75 6.68 -9.29
N LEU A 63 13.91 6.91 -9.91
CA LEU A 63 15.15 7.18 -9.17
C LEU A 63 15.04 8.48 -8.36
N ALA A 64 14.57 9.56 -8.99
CA ALA A 64 14.35 10.84 -8.29
C ALA A 64 13.34 10.68 -7.14
N PHE A 65 12.24 9.96 -7.37
CA PHE A 65 11.25 9.62 -6.36
C PHE A 65 11.87 8.81 -5.20
N TRP A 66 12.71 7.84 -5.49
CA TRP A 66 13.36 6.99 -4.50
C TRP A 66 14.37 7.79 -3.66
N VAL A 67 15.19 8.64 -4.28
CA VAL A 67 16.15 9.53 -3.57
C VAL A 67 15.41 10.51 -2.66
N PHE A 68 14.35 11.16 -3.17
CA PHE A 68 13.52 12.07 -2.38
C PHE A 68 12.84 11.31 -1.22
N GLY A 69 12.29 10.14 -1.49
CA GLY A 69 11.63 9.29 -0.49
C GLY A 69 12.59 8.90 0.64
N HIS A 70 13.85 8.56 0.33
CA HIS A 70 14.87 8.27 1.34
C HIS A 70 15.11 9.46 2.26
N TRP A 71 15.29 10.64 1.67
CA TRP A 71 15.45 11.85 2.45
C TRP A 71 14.23 12.14 3.33
N TYR A 72 13.03 12.05 2.73
CA TYR A 72 11.76 12.33 3.41
C TYR A 72 11.51 11.37 4.57
N GLU A 73 11.60 10.07 4.34
CA GLU A 73 11.38 9.05 5.39
C GLU A 73 12.43 9.12 6.50
N LYS A 74 13.69 9.33 6.14
CA LYS A 74 14.79 9.40 7.10
C LYS A 74 14.77 10.67 7.94
N CYS A 75 14.51 11.82 7.31
CA CYS A 75 14.62 13.13 7.97
C CYS A 75 13.31 13.57 8.63
N TYR A 76 12.19 13.31 7.97
CA TYR A 76 10.88 13.79 8.43
C TYR A 76 10.16 12.77 9.32
N TRP A 77 10.00 11.52 8.86
CA TRP A 77 9.30 10.47 9.61
C TRP A 77 10.21 9.71 10.56
N LYS A 78 11.52 9.71 10.30
CA LYS A 78 12.52 8.89 11.01
C LYS A 78 12.11 7.41 11.07
N ALA A 79 11.54 6.95 9.95
CA ALA A 79 11.06 5.59 9.82
C ALA A 79 12.23 4.59 9.95
N LYS A 80 12.02 3.57 10.78
CA LYS A 80 12.94 2.45 10.94
C LYS A 80 12.33 1.22 10.27
N PHE A 81 13.13 0.46 9.54
CA PHE A 81 12.70 -0.73 8.84
C PHE A 81 13.35 -1.97 9.46
N HIS A 82 12.52 -2.93 9.86
CA HIS A 82 12.91 -4.21 10.44
C HIS A 82 12.55 -5.35 9.48
N GLY A 83 13.38 -6.39 9.40
CA GLY A 83 13.09 -7.59 8.58
C GLY A 83 13.36 -7.44 7.09
N ARG A 84 13.99 -6.35 6.60
CA ARG A 84 14.33 -6.17 5.17
C ARG A 84 15.19 -7.29 4.60
N GLU A 85 16.01 -7.90 5.43
CA GLU A 85 16.86 -9.04 5.04
C GLU A 85 16.05 -10.26 4.61
N LYS A 86 14.79 -10.40 5.07
CA LYS A 86 13.87 -11.47 4.68
C LYS A 86 13.56 -11.44 3.19
N LEU A 87 13.54 -10.25 2.55
CA LEU A 87 13.28 -10.08 1.12
C LEU A 87 14.34 -10.79 0.25
N LYS A 88 15.55 -11.00 0.79
CA LYS A 88 16.61 -11.74 0.09
C LYS A 88 16.20 -13.19 -0.22
N LYS A 89 15.24 -13.76 0.53
CA LYS A 89 14.70 -15.11 0.28
C LYS A 89 13.92 -15.21 -1.04
N ALA A 90 13.47 -14.10 -1.59
CA ALA A 90 12.80 -14.02 -2.90
C ALA A 90 13.74 -13.61 -4.03
N ARG A 91 15.07 -13.74 -3.87
CA ARG A 91 16.01 -13.48 -4.96
C ARG A 91 15.74 -14.44 -6.13
N GLY A 92 15.65 -13.88 -7.34
CA GLY A 92 15.40 -14.68 -8.54
C GLY A 92 13.94 -14.81 -8.94
N THR A 93 12.99 -14.40 -8.10
CA THR A 93 11.56 -14.33 -8.43
C THR A 93 10.97 -12.96 -8.12
N GLY A 94 9.79 -12.64 -8.67
CA GLY A 94 8.98 -11.52 -8.18
C GLY A 94 8.31 -11.87 -6.86
N TYR A 95 7.70 -10.89 -6.22
CA TYR A 95 6.88 -11.11 -5.02
C TYR A 95 5.78 -10.06 -4.89
N VAL A 96 4.76 -10.38 -4.11
CA VAL A 96 3.72 -9.41 -3.74
C VAL A 96 3.96 -8.97 -2.29
N MET A 97 3.91 -7.66 -2.03
CA MET A 97 4.02 -7.09 -0.69
C MET A 97 2.66 -6.51 -0.30
N TYR A 98 2.09 -7.02 0.77
CA TYR A 98 0.84 -6.53 1.35
C TYR A 98 1.14 -5.60 2.50
N CYS A 99 0.55 -4.39 2.47
CA CYS A 99 0.84 -3.33 3.43
C CYS A 99 -0.44 -2.86 4.12
N ASN A 100 -0.37 -2.46 5.40
CA ASN A 100 -1.46 -1.74 6.05
C ASN A 100 -1.53 -0.29 5.56
N HIS A 101 -2.75 0.28 5.50
CA HIS A 101 -3.02 1.56 4.84
C HIS A 101 -3.34 2.66 5.85
N THR A 102 -2.31 3.25 6.45
CA THR A 102 -2.48 4.12 7.61
C THR A 102 -1.87 5.52 7.48
N ASN A 103 -1.08 5.76 6.42
CA ASN A 103 -0.47 7.06 6.17
C ASN A 103 -0.19 7.26 4.67
N PRO A 104 -1.01 8.03 3.94
CA PRO A 104 -0.92 8.12 2.49
C PRO A 104 0.42 8.67 1.97
N PHE A 105 1.18 9.41 2.78
CA PHE A 105 2.52 9.87 2.40
C PHE A 105 3.55 8.76 2.55
N HIS A 106 3.54 8.06 3.68
CA HIS A 106 4.41 6.90 3.91
C HIS A 106 4.09 5.77 2.94
N ASP A 107 2.80 5.53 2.68
CA ASP A 107 2.32 4.46 1.78
C ASP A 107 2.83 4.62 0.34
N VAL A 108 3.16 5.85 -0.07
CA VAL A 108 3.77 6.11 -1.37
C VAL A 108 5.27 5.78 -1.36
N PHE A 109 6.00 6.15 -0.31
CA PHE A 109 7.47 6.01 -0.25
C PHE A 109 7.93 4.73 0.46
N GLY A 110 7.29 4.37 1.57
CA GLY A 110 7.71 3.29 2.45
C GLY A 110 7.99 1.96 1.72
N PRO A 111 7.07 1.43 0.91
CA PRO A 111 7.31 0.19 0.17
C PRO A 111 8.48 0.28 -0.81
N ALA A 112 8.68 1.46 -1.46
CA ALA A 112 9.80 1.67 -2.38
C ALA A 112 11.15 1.67 -1.67
N LEU A 113 11.18 2.07 -0.41
CA LEU A 113 12.38 2.07 0.42
C LEU A 113 12.62 0.73 1.12
N ALA A 114 11.54 0.03 1.45
CA ALA A 114 11.59 -1.31 2.03
C ALA A 114 12.11 -2.33 1.02
N ALA A 115 11.55 -2.30 -0.20
CA ALA A 115 11.85 -3.27 -1.24
C ALA A 115 13.32 -3.23 -1.72
N ASP A 116 13.83 -4.39 -2.11
CA ASP A 116 15.16 -4.57 -2.70
C ASP A 116 15.19 -4.31 -4.22
N ARG A 117 14.05 -3.89 -4.79
CA ARG A 117 13.84 -3.72 -6.24
C ARG A 117 12.74 -2.71 -6.52
N ARG A 118 12.61 -2.32 -7.80
CA ARG A 118 11.53 -1.44 -8.23
C ARG A 118 10.17 -2.06 -7.90
N ILE A 119 9.32 -1.26 -7.26
CA ILE A 119 7.94 -1.62 -6.92
C ILE A 119 6.94 -1.15 -7.97
N TYR A 120 5.78 -1.79 -7.96
CA TYR A 120 4.57 -1.39 -8.68
C TYR A 120 3.40 -1.47 -7.71
N THR A 121 2.75 -0.34 -7.45
CA THR A 121 1.68 -0.25 -6.45
C THR A 121 0.32 -0.19 -7.12
N VAL A 122 -0.57 -1.07 -6.72
CA VAL A 122 -1.98 -1.02 -7.19
C VAL A 122 -2.65 0.21 -6.60
N ILE A 123 -3.24 1.03 -7.45
CA ILE A 123 -3.88 2.29 -7.07
C ILE A 123 -5.30 2.40 -7.61
N SER A 124 -6.14 3.21 -6.96
CA SER A 124 -7.44 3.58 -7.51
C SER A 124 -7.27 4.44 -8.77
N PRO A 125 -8.08 4.21 -9.84
CA PRO A 125 -8.07 5.06 -11.04
C PRO A 125 -8.30 6.54 -10.74
N VAL A 126 -9.04 6.85 -9.68
CA VAL A 126 -9.29 8.23 -9.19
C VAL A 126 -7.98 8.97 -8.91
N ASN A 127 -6.94 8.26 -8.48
CA ASN A 127 -5.65 8.87 -8.16
C ASN A 127 -4.96 9.49 -9.39
N LEU A 128 -5.29 9.02 -10.60
CA LEU A 128 -4.77 9.62 -11.83
C LEU A 128 -5.30 11.03 -12.09
N LYS A 129 -6.42 11.40 -11.47
CA LYS A 129 -7.01 12.77 -11.54
C LYS A 129 -6.41 13.75 -10.52
N LEU A 130 -5.55 13.29 -9.62
CA LEU A 130 -4.92 14.17 -8.64
C LEU A 130 -4.07 15.24 -9.34
N PRO A 131 -4.31 16.55 -9.06
CA PRO A 131 -3.55 17.61 -9.68
C PRO A 131 -2.05 17.46 -9.46
N LYS A 132 -1.23 17.68 -10.50
CA LYS A 132 0.24 17.59 -10.50
C LYS A 132 0.82 16.18 -10.24
N ILE A 133 0.19 15.37 -9.38
CA ILE A 133 0.69 14.05 -8.97
C ILE A 133 0.14 12.94 -9.87
N GLY A 134 -1.12 13.01 -10.27
CA GLY A 134 -1.77 11.96 -11.06
C GLY A 134 -0.98 11.48 -12.29
N PRO A 135 -0.49 12.38 -13.14
CA PRO A 135 0.31 12.02 -14.32
C PRO A 135 1.66 11.37 -13.99
N ILE A 136 2.18 11.62 -12.76
CA ILE A 136 3.48 11.09 -12.31
C ILE A 136 3.34 9.65 -11.77
N LEU A 137 2.18 9.31 -11.19
CA LEU A 137 1.97 8.02 -10.53
C LEU A 137 2.36 6.81 -11.40
N PRO A 138 1.95 6.69 -12.69
CA PRO A 138 2.38 5.56 -13.51
C PRO A 138 3.89 5.52 -13.74
N MET A 139 4.56 6.67 -13.78
CA MET A 139 6.02 6.75 -13.98
C MET A 139 6.79 6.25 -12.78
N ILE A 140 6.26 6.44 -11.57
CA ILE A 140 6.88 5.97 -10.32
C ILE A 140 6.41 4.58 -9.89
N GLY A 141 5.57 3.91 -10.70
CA GLY A 141 5.16 2.54 -10.48
C GLY A 141 3.70 2.35 -10.09
N GLY A 142 2.87 3.40 -10.15
CA GLY A 142 1.43 3.27 -9.95
C GLY A 142 0.78 2.40 -11.03
N VAL A 143 -0.04 1.44 -10.63
CA VAL A 143 -0.80 0.52 -11.49
C VAL A 143 -2.28 0.73 -11.20
N PRO A 144 -2.99 1.54 -11.98
CA PRO A 144 -4.40 1.78 -11.74
C PRO A 144 -5.21 0.50 -11.95
N LEU A 145 -6.22 0.31 -11.10
CA LEU A 145 -7.19 -0.77 -11.27
C LEU A 145 -7.95 -0.59 -12.59
N GLY A 146 -8.04 -1.66 -13.38
CA GLY A 146 -8.85 -1.67 -14.60
C GLY A 146 -10.34 -1.58 -14.25
N VAL A 147 -11.07 -0.75 -14.97
CA VAL A 147 -12.52 -0.52 -14.79
C VAL A 147 -13.31 -1.44 -15.70
N THR A 148 -12.98 -1.47 -17.00
CA THR A 148 -13.61 -2.35 -17.99
C THR A 148 -13.03 -3.76 -17.96
N LYS A 149 -13.66 -4.70 -18.65
CA LYS A 149 -13.13 -6.07 -18.78
C LYS A 149 -11.77 -6.09 -19.45
N ASP A 150 -11.58 -5.31 -20.52
CA ASP A 150 -10.34 -5.25 -21.29
C ASP A 150 -9.22 -4.60 -20.49
N GLU A 151 -9.51 -3.51 -19.77
CA GLU A 151 -8.54 -2.89 -18.86
C GLU A 151 -8.11 -3.84 -17.73
N LYS A 152 -9.06 -4.60 -17.14
CA LYS A 152 -8.75 -5.61 -16.13
C LYS A 152 -7.86 -6.72 -16.69
N LYS A 153 -8.12 -7.16 -17.93
CA LYS A 153 -7.30 -8.15 -18.62
C LYS A 153 -5.89 -7.60 -18.86
N ALA A 154 -5.77 -6.41 -19.44
CA ALA A 154 -4.49 -5.77 -19.69
C ALA A 154 -3.68 -5.50 -18.40
N MET A 155 -4.35 -5.07 -17.33
CA MET A 155 -3.73 -4.93 -16.01
C MET A 155 -3.18 -6.26 -15.50
N ASN A 156 -3.98 -7.32 -15.56
CA ASN A 156 -3.57 -8.63 -15.08
C ASN A 156 -2.34 -9.14 -15.85
N GLU A 157 -2.33 -9.05 -17.19
CA GLU A 157 -1.21 -9.43 -18.03
C GLU A 157 0.06 -8.61 -17.71
N ALA A 158 -0.11 -7.33 -17.46
CA ALA A 158 0.99 -6.45 -17.07
C ALA A 158 1.56 -6.82 -15.68
N VAL A 159 0.71 -7.13 -14.72
CA VAL A 159 1.12 -7.57 -13.38
C VAL A 159 1.88 -8.90 -13.48
N ASP A 160 1.35 -9.87 -14.22
CA ASP A 160 2.01 -11.17 -14.42
C ASP A 160 3.38 -11.02 -15.08
N THR A 161 3.47 -10.16 -16.10
CA THR A 161 4.75 -9.85 -16.75
C THR A 161 5.75 -9.25 -15.75
N ARG A 162 5.31 -8.35 -14.88
CA ARG A 162 6.17 -7.73 -13.86
C ARG A 162 6.64 -8.72 -12.81
N LEU A 163 5.76 -9.58 -12.34
CA LEU A 163 6.10 -10.60 -11.34
C LEU A 163 7.00 -11.68 -11.91
N VAL A 164 6.59 -12.29 -13.03
CA VAL A 164 7.26 -13.49 -13.55
C VAL A 164 8.48 -13.13 -14.40
N LYS A 165 8.27 -12.30 -15.47
CA LYS A 165 9.34 -12.00 -16.43
C LYS A 165 10.32 -10.95 -15.91
N GLN A 166 9.80 -9.89 -15.27
CA GLN A 166 10.63 -8.78 -14.79
C GLN A 166 11.09 -8.94 -13.35
N LYS A 167 10.57 -9.92 -12.61
CA LYS A 167 10.92 -10.23 -11.22
C LYS A 167 10.83 -8.99 -10.30
N LYS A 168 9.73 -8.23 -10.44
CA LYS A 168 9.48 -7.00 -9.68
C LYS A 168 8.62 -7.27 -8.45
N CYS A 169 8.49 -6.25 -7.60
CA CYS A 169 7.60 -6.26 -6.47
C CYS A 169 6.26 -5.59 -6.83
N LEU A 170 5.14 -6.28 -6.57
CA LEU A 170 3.81 -5.69 -6.60
C LEU A 170 3.42 -5.32 -5.18
N VAL A 171 2.93 -4.09 -4.96
CA VAL A 171 2.46 -3.60 -3.67
C VAL A 171 0.94 -3.48 -3.68
N ILE A 172 0.29 -4.01 -2.66
CA ILE A 172 -1.16 -3.99 -2.48
C ILE A 172 -1.49 -3.60 -1.05
N TYR A 173 -2.47 -2.72 -0.89
CA TYR A 173 -3.08 -2.36 0.38
C TYR A 173 -4.43 -3.09 0.50
N PRO A 174 -4.48 -4.26 1.16
CA PRO A 174 -5.67 -5.10 1.15
C PRO A 174 -6.83 -4.51 1.98
N GLU A 175 -6.56 -3.58 2.88
CA GLU A 175 -7.57 -2.84 3.66
C GLU A 175 -8.36 -1.86 2.80
N ALA A 176 -7.87 -1.51 1.60
CA ALA A 176 -8.45 -0.65 0.58
C ALA A 176 -8.63 0.83 0.99
N HIS A 177 -8.84 1.15 2.25
CA HIS A 177 -9.08 2.49 2.78
C HIS A 177 -7.96 2.96 3.69
N VAL A 178 -7.70 4.28 3.71
CA VAL A 178 -6.70 4.87 4.62
C VAL A 178 -7.33 5.14 5.98
N TRP A 179 -6.78 4.52 7.00
CA TRP A 179 -7.14 4.77 8.40
C TRP A 179 -5.98 5.49 9.10
N PRO A 180 -6.05 6.83 9.26
CA PRO A 180 -4.93 7.62 9.75
C PRO A 180 -4.37 7.12 11.08
N TYR A 181 -3.08 6.75 11.09
CA TYR A 181 -2.37 6.29 12.28
C TYR A 181 -3.05 5.13 13.03
N TYR A 182 -3.87 4.34 12.34
CA TYR A 182 -4.54 3.20 12.95
C TYR A 182 -3.53 2.15 13.40
N THR A 183 -3.70 1.65 14.62
CA THR A 183 -2.76 0.72 15.26
C THR A 183 -3.19 -0.74 15.18
N GLY A 184 -4.40 -1.00 14.70
CA GLY A 184 -4.90 -2.34 14.39
C GLY A 184 -4.77 -2.69 12.91
N ILE A 185 -5.35 -3.83 12.55
CA ILE A 185 -5.50 -4.26 11.15
C ILE A 185 -6.98 -4.55 10.90
N HIS A 186 -7.56 -3.90 9.91
CA HIS A 186 -8.91 -4.18 9.48
C HIS A 186 -8.97 -5.45 8.64
N LYS A 187 -10.13 -6.11 8.65
CA LYS A 187 -10.39 -7.21 7.72
C LYS A 187 -10.31 -6.70 6.28
N PHE A 188 -9.84 -7.55 5.39
CA PHE A 188 -9.70 -7.20 3.98
C PHE A 188 -11.07 -7.17 3.29
N PRO A 189 -11.59 -6.01 2.83
CA PRO A 189 -12.94 -5.91 2.28
C PRO A 189 -13.18 -6.79 1.06
N ALA A 190 -12.13 -6.96 0.23
CA ALA A 190 -12.17 -7.85 -0.94
C ALA A 190 -11.86 -9.31 -0.60
N GLY A 191 -11.71 -9.66 0.70
CA GLY A 191 -11.27 -10.98 1.13
C GLY A 191 -9.94 -11.38 0.49
N ASP A 192 -9.90 -12.55 -0.11
CA ASP A 192 -8.71 -13.13 -0.75
C ASP A 192 -8.47 -12.70 -2.20
N LYS A 193 -9.36 -11.89 -2.80
CA LYS A 193 -9.34 -11.60 -4.25
C LYS A 193 -8.04 -11.02 -4.77
N SER A 194 -7.35 -10.20 -3.96
CA SER A 194 -6.06 -9.60 -4.37
C SER A 194 -4.92 -10.62 -4.37
N PHE A 195 -5.04 -11.72 -3.64
CA PHE A 195 -4.03 -12.76 -3.51
C PHE A 195 -3.90 -13.66 -4.74
N LYS A 196 -4.84 -13.54 -5.69
CA LYS A 196 -4.78 -14.23 -6.99
C LYS A 196 -3.46 -13.99 -7.74
N TYR A 197 -2.82 -12.83 -7.57
CA TYR A 197 -1.57 -12.51 -8.25
C TYR A 197 -0.41 -13.37 -7.75
N ALA A 198 -0.36 -13.64 -6.46
CA ALA A 198 0.65 -14.51 -5.89
C ALA A 198 0.36 -15.99 -6.20
N ALA A 199 -0.88 -16.44 -5.97
CA ALA A 199 -1.29 -17.82 -6.18
C ALA A 199 -1.04 -18.29 -7.63
N ARG A 200 -1.63 -17.61 -8.62
CA ARG A 200 -1.53 -18.03 -10.03
C ARG A 200 -0.13 -17.90 -10.64
N ASN A 201 0.71 -17.01 -10.12
CA ASN A 201 2.08 -16.81 -10.60
C ASN A 201 3.11 -17.60 -9.80
N ASN A 202 2.67 -18.34 -8.79
CA ASN A 202 3.51 -19.10 -7.88
C ASN A 202 4.68 -18.26 -7.32
N VAL A 203 4.38 -17.05 -6.87
CA VAL A 203 5.37 -16.14 -6.26
C VAL A 203 5.07 -15.93 -4.78
N PRO A 204 6.11 -15.74 -3.94
CA PRO A 204 5.91 -15.51 -2.51
C PRO A 204 5.24 -14.17 -2.24
N ILE A 205 4.61 -14.09 -1.08
CA ILE A 205 4.14 -12.83 -0.52
C ILE A 205 4.99 -12.44 0.69
N PHE A 206 5.04 -11.14 0.95
CA PHE A 206 5.54 -10.53 2.17
C PHE A 206 4.50 -9.58 2.73
N THR A 207 4.54 -9.34 4.03
CA THR A 207 3.77 -8.27 4.66
C THR A 207 4.71 -7.13 5.04
N MET A 208 4.19 -5.91 5.00
CA MET A 208 4.85 -4.72 5.52
C MET A 208 3.87 -3.98 6.42
N THR A 209 4.13 -4.01 7.72
CA THR A 209 3.26 -3.41 8.73
C THR A 209 3.92 -2.18 9.32
N THR A 210 3.30 -1.03 9.11
CA THR A 210 3.69 0.24 9.72
C THR A 210 3.07 0.36 11.10
N THR A 211 3.90 0.66 12.09
CA THR A 211 3.52 0.83 13.49
C THR A 211 3.93 2.20 14.01
N TYR A 212 3.27 2.64 15.08
CA TYR A 212 3.40 3.99 15.60
C TYR A 212 3.92 3.99 17.03
N HIS A 213 4.87 4.91 17.27
CA HIS A 213 5.56 5.05 18.54
C HIS A 213 5.66 6.53 18.93
N ARG A 214 5.79 6.82 20.23
CA ARG A 214 6.02 8.21 20.66
C ARG A 214 7.28 8.78 20.02
N SER A 215 7.20 10.05 19.62
CA SER A 215 8.37 10.78 19.15
C SER A 215 9.39 10.92 20.28
N HIS A 216 10.68 10.82 19.96
CA HIS A 216 11.76 11.15 20.88
C HIS A 216 12.01 12.67 20.98
N LYS A 217 11.39 13.45 20.10
CA LYS A 217 11.54 14.90 20.08
C LYS A 217 10.60 15.52 21.09
N LYS A 218 11.16 16.24 22.09
CA LYS A 218 10.39 16.95 23.09
C LYS A 218 9.39 17.93 22.42
N GLY A 219 8.13 17.90 22.86
CA GLY A 219 7.07 18.76 22.33
C GLY A 219 6.46 18.31 20.99
N GLN A 220 6.88 17.20 20.41
CA GLN A 220 6.27 16.63 19.21
C GLN A 220 5.35 15.47 19.61
N GLU A 221 4.06 15.65 19.41
CA GLU A 221 3.03 14.63 19.66
C GLU A 221 2.85 13.67 18.47
N ARG A 222 3.15 14.12 17.24
CA ARG A 222 3.08 13.28 16.06
C ARG A 222 4.00 12.06 16.21
N PRO A 223 3.49 10.84 15.96
CA PRO A 223 4.26 9.63 16.17
C PRO A 223 5.43 9.50 15.19
N ARG A 224 6.46 8.78 15.60
CA ARG A 224 7.46 8.18 14.71
C ARG A 224 6.97 6.81 14.23
N MET A 225 7.52 6.33 13.14
CA MET A 225 7.14 5.06 12.53
C MET A 225 8.24 4.01 12.68
N GLU A 226 7.81 2.78 12.90
CA GLU A 226 8.62 1.59 12.69
C GLU A 226 7.87 0.65 11.75
N VAL A 227 8.58 0.07 10.80
CA VAL A 227 8.02 -0.73 9.72
C VAL A 227 8.57 -2.14 9.82
N TYR A 228 7.69 -3.12 9.91
CA TYR A 228 8.04 -4.53 10.07
C TYR A 228 7.72 -5.30 8.80
N ILE A 229 8.72 -5.99 8.26
CA ILE A 229 8.58 -6.84 7.08
C ILE A 229 8.62 -8.29 7.56
N ASP A 230 7.61 -9.06 7.14
CA ASP A 230 7.51 -10.48 7.46
C ASP A 230 7.25 -11.34 6.22
N GLY A 231 7.44 -12.66 6.35
CA GLY A 231 7.44 -13.61 5.26
C GLY A 231 8.84 -14.15 4.95
N PRO A 232 9.06 -14.81 3.80
CA PRO A 232 8.09 -15.06 2.73
C PRO A 232 7.04 -16.11 3.11
N PHE A 233 5.81 -15.92 2.64
CA PHE A 233 4.77 -16.94 2.63
C PHE A 233 4.59 -17.41 1.19
N TYR A 234 4.57 -18.73 0.99
CA TYR A 234 4.55 -19.31 -0.35
C TYR A 234 3.21 -19.97 -0.68
N PRO A 235 2.76 -19.87 -1.94
CA PRO A 235 1.73 -20.77 -2.43
C PRO A 235 2.16 -22.24 -2.23
N ASP A 236 1.20 -23.11 -1.98
CA ASP A 236 1.41 -24.55 -1.88
C ASP A 236 1.01 -25.21 -3.21
N ALA A 237 1.94 -25.92 -3.83
CA ALA A 237 1.71 -26.58 -5.11
C ALA A 237 0.65 -27.72 -5.02
N LYS A 238 0.27 -28.16 -3.82
CA LYS A 238 -0.77 -29.17 -3.61
C LYS A 238 -2.18 -28.58 -3.54
N LEU A 239 -2.28 -27.28 -3.37
CA LEU A 239 -3.56 -26.56 -3.23
C LEU A 239 -3.98 -25.96 -4.59
N SER A 240 -5.29 -25.85 -4.80
CA SER A 240 -5.86 -25.08 -5.91
C SER A 240 -5.54 -23.59 -5.77
N ASP A 241 -5.71 -22.83 -6.85
CA ASP A 241 -5.56 -21.36 -6.82
C ASP A 241 -6.46 -20.70 -5.78
N GLU A 242 -7.67 -21.22 -5.58
CA GLU A 242 -8.63 -20.69 -4.61
C GLU A 242 -8.18 -20.94 -3.17
N GLU A 243 -7.77 -22.17 -2.88
CA GLU A 243 -7.24 -22.54 -1.55
C GLU A 243 -5.95 -21.76 -1.24
N ASN A 244 -5.06 -21.61 -2.22
CA ASN A 244 -3.86 -20.79 -2.08
C ASN A 244 -4.18 -19.32 -1.80
N ARG A 245 -5.19 -18.73 -2.46
CA ARG A 245 -5.62 -17.36 -2.17
C ARG A 245 -6.09 -17.22 -0.72
N ALA A 246 -6.95 -18.13 -0.27
CA ALA A 246 -7.48 -18.11 1.09
C ALA A 246 -6.34 -18.28 2.12
N LYS A 247 -5.46 -19.26 1.92
CA LYS A 247 -4.28 -19.51 2.76
C LYS A 247 -3.40 -18.28 2.86
N LEU A 248 -2.99 -17.71 1.72
CA LEU A 248 -2.10 -16.55 1.70
C LEU A 248 -2.74 -15.30 2.31
N ALA A 249 -4.06 -15.13 2.16
CA ALA A 249 -4.79 -14.03 2.78
C ALA A 249 -4.80 -14.15 4.30
N GLU A 250 -5.02 -15.35 4.81
CA GLU A 250 -4.99 -15.64 6.25
C GLU A 250 -3.58 -15.45 6.82
N GLU A 251 -2.55 -15.99 6.18
CA GLU A 251 -1.15 -15.83 6.59
C GLU A 251 -0.75 -14.34 6.63
N ALA A 252 -1.13 -13.56 5.59
CA ALA A 252 -0.86 -12.14 5.54
C ALA A 252 -1.59 -11.38 6.66
N TYR A 253 -2.86 -11.68 6.88
CA TYR A 253 -3.66 -11.03 7.93
C TYR A 253 -3.06 -11.33 9.31
N ASN A 254 -2.79 -12.59 9.61
CA ASN A 254 -2.23 -13.02 10.90
C ASN A 254 -0.84 -12.39 11.14
N SER A 255 0.02 -12.37 10.11
CA SER A 255 1.31 -11.71 10.18
C SER A 255 1.19 -10.20 10.47
N MET A 256 0.29 -9.50 9.75
CA MET A 256 0.09 -8.07 9.98
C MET A 256 -0.49 -7.79 11.36
N VAL A 257 -1.42 -8.62 11.86
CA VAL A 257 -1.96 -8.51 13.23
C VAL A 257 -0.85 -8.74 14.26
N GLU A 258 0.01 -9.74 14.07
CA GLU A 258 1.13 -9.99 14.97
C GLU A 258 2.11 -8.81 14.99
N MET A 259 2.51 -8.31 13.82
CA MET A 259 3.40 -7.16 13.73
C MET A 259 2.76 -5.87 14.27
N SER A 260 1.44 -5.72 14.18
CA SER A 260 0.74 -4.56 14.74
C SER A 260 0.84 -4.45 16.27
N LYS A 261 1.13 -5.56 16.97
CA LYS A 261 1.37 -5.55 18.43
C LYS A 261 2.60 -4.75 18.85
N HIS A 262 3.50 -4.43 17.92
CA HIS A 262 4.62 -3.51 18.15
C HIS A 262 4.19 -2.04 18.30
N ASN A 263 2.95 -1.69 17.99
CA ASN A 263 2.44 -0.35 18.27
C ASN A 263 2.56 -0.03 19.76
N SER A 264 3.11 1.12 20.11
CA SER A 264 3.24 1.59 21.48
C SER A 264 2.62 2.95 21.73
N TYR A 265 1.99 3.54 20.69
CA TYR A 265 1.36 4.85 20.81
C TYR A 265 0.15 4.96 19.89
N GLU A 266 -1.04 5.06 20.48
CA GLU A 266 -2.29 5.37 19.80
C GLU A 266 -2.41 6.90 19.67
N TYR A 267 -2.18 7.42 18.46
CA TYR A 267 -2.25 8.85 18.17
C TYR A 267 -3.68 9.31 17.90
N PHE A 268 -4.46 8.52 17.17
CA PHE A 268 -5.90 8.68 16.95
C PHE A 268 -6.66 7.54 17.62
N LYS A 269 -7.75 7.88 18.29
CA LYS A 269 -8.69 6.93 18.87
C LYS A 269 -9.85 6.68 17.91
N TYR A 270 -10.11 5.43 17.60
CA TYR A 270 -11.22 5.02 16.76
C TYR A 270 -12.34 4.42 17.59
N ILE A 271 -13.54 4.99 17.47
CA ILE A 271 -14.72 4.58 18.23
C ILE A 271 -15.80 4.13 17.27
N LYS A 272 -16.16 2.85 17.34
CA LYS A 272 -17.28 2.31 16.56
C LYS A 272 -18.60 2.80 17.15
N LYS A 273 -19.42 3.47 16.33
CA LYS A 273 -20.76 3.90 16.75
C LYS A 273 -21.64 2.67 16.96
N ALA A 274 -22.39 2.67 18.04
CA ALA A 274 -23.44 1.65 18.21
C ALA A 274 -24.47 1.80 17.06
N LYS A 275 -24.84 0.70 16.42
CA LYS A 275 -25.96 0.72 15.48
C LYS A 275 -27.19 1.24 16.24
N LYS A 276 -27.74 2.37 15.78
CA LYS A 276 -29.09 2.76 16.23
C LYS A 276 -30.03 1.61 15.85
N LYS A 277 -30.67 1.02 16.86
CA LYS A 277 -31.72 0.02 16.68
C LYS A 277 -32.92 0.63 15.96
#